data_426e95bd54da8c6dc700a5b5b0befede
#
_entry.id   426e95bd54da8c6dc700a5b5b0befede
#
_cell.length_a   1.000
_cell.length_b   1.000
_cell.length_c   1.000
_cell.angle_alpha   90.00
_cell.angle_beta   90.00
_cell.angle_gamma   90.00
#
_symmetry.space_group_name_H-M   'P 1'
#
loop_
_entity.id
_entity.type
_entity.pdbx_description
1 polymer ?
#
loop_
_entity_poly.entity_id
_entity_poly.type
_entity_poly.pdbx_seq_one_letter_code
_entity_poly.pdbx_strand_id
1 'polypeptide(L)'
;TYRLSQDLWQAGQRSQADTLMRNLAQQKPNDPEQVYAYGLYLSGHDQDRAALAHINSLPRAQWSSNIQELVNRLQSDQVLETANRLRESGKEAEAEAMLRQQPPSTRIDLTLADWALQRRDYTAARAAYQNVLTREPTNADAILGLTEVDIAAGDTAAARSQLAKLPATDNASLNTQRR
;
A
#
# COMPACT_ATOMS: atom_id res chain seq x y z
N THR A 1 19.17 -9.95 -15.84
CA THR A 1 18.64 -10.02 -14.49
C THR A 1 17.83 -8.77 -14.14
N TYR A 2 17.02 -8.85 -13.09
CA TYR A 2 16.22 -7.73 -12.61
C TYR A 2 17.09 -6.52 -12.29
N ARG A 3 18.23 -6.72 -11.63
CA ARG A 3 19.16 -5.65 -11.28
C ARG A 3 19.73 -4.97 -12.53
N LEU A 4 20.11 -5.73 -13.54
CA LEU A 4 20.59 -5.18 -14.81
C LEU A 4 19.50 -4.36 -15.50
N SER A 5 18.25 -4.81 -15.48
CA SER A 5 17.13 -4.06 -16.04
C SER A 5 16.90 -2.74 -15.31
N GLN A 6 17.06 -2.71 -13.98
CA GLN A 6 16.98 -1.49 -13.20
C GLN A 6 18.08 -0.50 -13.59
N ASP A 7 19.30 -0.99 -13.73
CA ASP A 7 20.44 -0.15 -14.15
C ASP A 7 20.21 0.45 -15.54
N LEU A 8 19.72 -0.36 -16.49
CA LEU A 8 19.39 0.11 -17.83
C LEU A 8 18.27 1.15 -17.81
N TRP A 9 17.26 0.96 -16.98
CA TRP A 9 16.17 1.92 -16.84
C TRP A 9 16.66 3.26 -16.30
N GLN A 10 17.50 3.24 -15.25
CA GLN A 10 18.09 4.44 -14.65
C GLN A 10 19.00 5.18 -15.61
N ALA A 11 19.68 4.46 -16.50
CA ALA A 11 20.52 5.05 -17.55
C ALA A 11 19.71 5.62 -18.72
N GLY A 12 18.37 5.57 -18.68
CA GLY A 12 17.50 6.04 -19.76
C GLY A 12 17.33 5.05 -20.91
N GLN A 13 17.82 3.82 -20.76
CA GLN A 13 17.76 2.79 -21.79
C GLN A 13 16.53 1.86 -21.56
N ARG A 14 15.35 2.48 -21.54
CA ARG A 14 14.09 1.79 -21.22
C ARG A 14 13.77 0.66 -22.18
N SER A 15 13.92 0.88 -23.47
CA SER A 15 13.64 -0.15 -24.49
C SER A 15 14.54 -1.38 -24.32
N GLN A 16 15.80 -1.18 -23.96
CA GLN A 16 16.74 -2.27 -23.70
C GLN A 16 16.36 -3.04 -22.43
N ALA A 17 15.96 -2.34 -21.38
CA ALA A 17 15.48 -2.97 -20.15
C ALA A 17 14.25 -3.82 -20.41
N ASP A 18 13.25 -3.30 -21.13
CA ASP A 18 12.04 -4.02 -21.50
C ASP A 18 12.35 -5.27 -22.32
N THR A 19 13.23 -5.14 -23.31
CA THR A 19 13.64 -6.27 -24.17
C THR A 19 14.33 -7.34 -23.35
N LEU A 20 15.25 -6.95 -22.46
CA LEU A 20 15.97 -7.88 -21.60
C LEU A 20 15.00 -8.70 -20.73
N MET A 21 14.09 -8.01 -20.02
CA MET A 21 13.17 -8.69 -19.12
C MET A 21 12.17 -9.56 -19.86
N ARG A 22 11.68 -9.09 -21.02
CA ARG A 22 10.78 -9.87 -21.87
C ARG A 22 11.44 -11.16 -22.37
N ASN A 23 12.69 -11.07 -22.84
CA ASN A 23 13.43 -12.22 -23.31
C ASN A 23 13.68 -13.24 -22.19
N LEU A 24 14.06 -12.77 -21.00
CA LEU A 24 14.25 -13.64 -19.84
C LEU A 24 12.95 -14.36 -19.46
N ALA A 25 11.83 -13.66 -19.48
CA ALA A 25 10.53 -14.25 -19.20
C ALA A 25 10.13 -15.30 -20.23
N GLN A 26 10.44 -15.07 -21.51
CA GLN A 26 10.11 -16.01 -22.59
C GLN A 26 10.99 -17.26 -22.55
N GLN A 27 12.22 -17.19 -22.05
CA GLN A 27 13.11 -18.33 -21.92
C GLN A 27 12.61 -19.37 -20.92
N LYS A 28 11.96 -18.91 -19.83
CA LYS A 28 11.46 -19.77 -18.76
C LYS A 28 10.04 -19.35 -18.35
N PRO A 29 9.03 -19.55 -19.21
CA PRO A 29 7.68 -19.03 -18.97
C PRO A 29 6.97 -19.68 -17.78
N ASN A 30 7.39 -20.88 -17.37
CA ASN A 30 6.80 -21.62 -16.25
C ASN A 30 7.67 -21.62 -14.99
N ASP A 31 8.74 -20.82 -14.96
CA ASP A 31 9.60 -20.70 -13.79
C ASP A 31 9.04 -19.63 -12.85
N PRO A 32 8.61 -20.00 -11.63
CA PRO A 32 8.05 -19.03 -10.69
C PRO A 32 8.98 -17.86 -10.38
N GLU A 33 10.29 -18.07 -10.31
CA GLU A 33 11.26 -17.00 -10.05
C GLU A 33 11.30 -15.99 -11.18
N GLN A 34 11.24 -16.44 -12.44
CA GLN A 34 11.21 -15.54 -13.59
C GLN A 34 9.89 -14.79 -13.70
N VAL A 35 8.77 -15.45 -13.43
CA VAL A 35 7.45 -14.83 -13.40
C VAL A 35 7.42 -13.73 -12.34
N TYR A 36 7.96 -14.02 -11.15
CA TYR A 36 8.06 -13.04 -10.07
C TYR A 36 8.94 -11.84 -10.46
N ALA A 37 10.13 -12.10 -11.01
CA ALA A 37 11.06 -11.04 -11.42
C ALA A 37 10.46 -10.12 -12.49
N TYR A 38 9.80 -10.69 -13.47
CA TYR A 38 9.14 -9.90 -14.52
C TYR A 38 7.93 -9.12 -13.97
N GLY A 39 7.17 -9.74 -13.07
CA GLY A 39 6.07 -9.08 -12.37
C GLY A 39 6.55 -7.88 -11.55
N LEU A 40 7.65 -8.02 -10.81
CA LEU A 40 8.27 -6.91 -10.06
C LEU A 40 8.71 -5.80 -11.00
N TYR A 41 9.36 -6.15 -12.11
CA TYR A 41 9.82 -5.18 -13.09
C TYR A 41 8.66 -4.36 -13.64
N LEU A 42 7.58 -5.01 -14.07
CA LEU A 42 6.40 -4.33 -14.62
C LEU A 42 5.74 -3.45 -13.56
N SER A 43 5.59 -3.95 -12.33
CA SER A 43 5.02 -3.21 -11.22
C SER A 43 5.84 -1.97 -10.86
N GLY A 44 7.17 -2.08 -10.88
CA GLY A 44 8.06 -0.97 -10.58
C GLY A 44 8.05 0.15 -11.63
N HIS A 45 7.41 -0.07 -12.78
CA HIS A 45 7.32 0.89 -13.88
C HIS A 45 5.87 1.21 -14.26
N ASP A 46 4.97 1.19 -13.27
CA ASP A 46 3.55 1.55 -13.41
C ASP A 46 2.77 0.69 -14.40
N GLN A 47 3.16 -0.58 -14.56
CA GLN A 47 2.47 -1.54 -15.42
C GLN A 47 1.85 -2.67 -14.61
N ASP A 48 1.08 -2.32 -13.58
CA ASP A 48 0.48 -3.28 -12.65
C ASP A 48 -0.46 -4.28 -13.33
N ARG A 49 -1.26 -3.82 -14.29
CA ARG A 49 -2.17 -4.69 -15.03
C ARG A 49 -1.42 -5.73 -15.85
N ALA A 50 -0.34 -5.30 -16.52
CA ALA A 50 0.53 -6.21 -17.28
C ALA A 50 1.22 -7.21 -16.35
N ALA A 51 1.64 -6.75 -15.16
CA ALA A 51 2.24 -7.62 -14.14
C ALA A 51 1.25 -8.71 -13.72
N LEU A 52 0.02 -8.36 -13.38
CA LEU A 52 -1.01 -9.32 -12.98
C LEU A 52 -1.36 -10.29 -14.12
N ALA A 53 -1.49 -9.80 -15.34
CA ALA A 53 -1.76 -10.64 -16.51
C ALA A 53 -0.63 -11.66 -16.73
N HIS A 54 0.62 -11.24 -16.59
CA HIS A 54 1.77 -12.13 -16.72
C HIS A 54 1.80 -13.20 -15.62
N ILE A 55 1.57 -12.80 -14.37
CA ILE A 55 1.53 -13.74 -13.24
C ILE A 55 0.38 -14.74 -13.39
N ASN A 56 -0.78 -14.28 -13.86
CA ASN A 56 -1.94 -15.15 -14.07
C ASN A 56 -1.74 -16.18 -15.19
N SER A 57 -0.72 -16.01 -16.03
CA SER A 57 -0.34 -17.04 -16.99
C SER A 57 0.27 -18.28 -16.33
N LEU A 58 0.76 -18.16 -15.10
CA LEU A 58 1.27 -19.27 -14.31
C LEU A 58 0.14 -19.84 -13.44
N PRO A 59 -0.10 -21.19 -13.45
CA PRO A 59 -1.13 -21.79 -12.59
C PRO A 59 -0.93 -21.46 -11.12
N ARG A 60 -2.02 -21.19 -10.41
CA ARG A 60 -1.98 -20.82 -8.98
C ARG A 60 -1.23 -21.85 -8.12
N ALA A 61 -1.34 -23.12 -8.46
CA ALA A 61 -0.65 -24.19 -7.74
C ALA A 61 0.87 -24.06 -7.79
N GLN A 62 1.41 -23.32 -8.77
CA GLN A 62 2.83 -23.09 -8.93
C GLN A 62 3.30 -21.74 -8.36
N TRP A 63 2.39 -20.94 -7.80
CA TRP A 63 2.76 -19.67 -7.21
C TRP A 63 3.60 -19.87 -5.94
N SER A 64 4.73 -19.18 -5.89
CA SER A 64 5.52 -19.08 -4.66
C SER A 64 4.86 -18.09 -3.68
N SER A 65 5.31 -18.10 -2.43
CA SER A 65 4.84 -17.12 -1.44
C SER A 65 5.13 -15.68 -1.88
N ASN A 66 6.27 -15.44 -2.54
CA ASN A 66 6.63 -14.13 -3.07
C ASN A 66 5.65 -13.66 -4.15
N ILE A 67 5.24 -14.57 -5.04
CA ILE A 67 4.23 -14.26 -6.07
C ILE A 67 2.90 -13.93 -5.41
N GLN A 68 2.48 -14.72 -4.42
CA GLN A 68 1.21 -14.48 -3.72
C GLN A 68 1.20 -13.10 -3.03
N GLU A 69 2.28 -12.73 -2.37
CA GLU A 69 2.42 -11.42 -1.73
C GLU A 69 2.37 -10.29 -2.77
N LEU A 70 3.07 -10.45 -3.89
CA LEU A 70 3.05 -9.45 -4.96
C LEU A 70 1.65 -9.27 -5.53
N VAL A 71 0.93 -10.37 -5.82
CA VAL A 71 -0.44 -10.32 -6.33
C VAL A 71 -1.37 -9.61 -5.34
N ASN A 72 -1.27 -9.95 -4.06
CA ASN A 72 -2.09 -9.32 -3.02
C ASN A 72 -1.85 -7.81 -2.98
N ARG A 73 -0.59 -7.38 -3.05
CA ARG A 73 -0.23 -5.96 -3.08
C ARG A 73 -0.80 -5.26 -4.33
N LEU A 74 -0.62 -5.86 -5.51
CA LEU A 74 -1.08 -5.28 -6.77
C LEU A 74 -2.61 -5.18 -6.83
N GLN A 75 -3.31 -6.19 -6.35
CA GLN A 75 -4.77 -6.18 -6.27
C GLN A 75 -5.26 -5.11 -5.29
N SER A 76 -4.63 -4.99 -4.13
CA SER A 76 -4.95 -3.94 -3.17
C SER A 76 -4.72 -2.55 -3.75
N ASP A 77 -3.64 -2.34 -4.48
CA ASP A 77 -3.33 -1.07 -5.14
C ASP A 77 -4.40 -0.71 -6.17
N GLN A 78 -4.86 -1.67 -6.96
CA GLN A 78 -5.92 -1.45 -7.94
C GLN A 78 -7.26 -1.10 -7.30
N VAL A 79 -7.61 -1.78 -6.21
CA VAL A 79 -8.84 -1.49 -5.47
C VAL A 79 -8.77 -0.09 -4.86
N LEU A 80 -7.65 0.28 -4.26
CA LEU A 80 -7.45 1.62 -3.70
C LEU A 80 -7.53 2.71 -4.76
N GLU A 81 -6.93 2.50 -5.92
CA GLU A 81 -7.00 3.44 -7.04
C GLU A 81 -8.44 3.63 -7.52
N THR A 82 -9.17 2.52 -7.72
CA THR A 82 -10.58 2.57 -8.14
C THR A 82 -11.44 3.26 -7.09
N ALA A 83 -11.23 2.96 -5.81
CA ALA A 83 -11.96 3.58 -4.72
C ALA A 83 -11.69 5.10 -4.64
N ASN A 84 -10.45 5.52 -4.84
CA ASN A 84 -10.10 6.94 -4.89
C ASN A 84 -10.82 7.67 -6.04
N ARG A 85 -10.90 7.05 -7.21
CA ARG A 85 -11.63 7.61 -8.35
C ARG A 85 -13.12 7.76 -8.06
N LEU A 86 -13.72 6.76 -7.43
CA LEU A 86 -15.13 6.82 -7.02
C LEU A 86 -15.36 7.97 -6.03
N ARG A 87 -14.48 8.11 -5.05
CA ARG A 87 -14.55 9.19 -4.07
C ARG A 87 -14.44 10.56 -4.73
N GLU A 88 -13.50 10.73 -5.65
CA GLU A 88 -13.31 11.98 -6.41
C GLU A 88 -14.54 12.31 -7.26
N SER A 89 -15.28 11.32 -7.70
CA SER A 89 -16.54 11.46 -8.45
C SER A 89 -17.75 11.73 -7.55
N GLY A 90 -17.55 11.88 -6.24
CA GLY A 90 -18.64 12.12 -5.29
C GLY A 90 -19.33 10.85 -4.79
N LYS A 91 -18.79 9.66 -5.08
CA LYS A 91 -19.37 8.37 -4.71
C LYS A 91 -18.60 7.74 -3.54
N GLU A 92 -18.44 8.51 -2.46
CA GLU A 92 -17.67 8.08 -1.29
C GLU A 92 -18.22 6.81 -0.62
N ALA A 93 -19.55 6.70 -0.50
CA ALA A 93 -20.17 5.51 0.09
C ALA A 93 -19.88 4.25 -0.70
N GLU A 94 -19.91 4.31 -2.03
CA GLU A 94 -19.54 3.19 -2.90
C GLU A 94 -18.07 2.84 -2.78
N ALA A 95 -17.20 3.85 -2.69
CA ALA A 95 -15.76 3.66 -2.51
C ALA A 95 -15.47 2.95 -1.19
N GLU A 96 -16.08 3.38 -0.09
CA GLU A 96 -15.92 2.73 1.21
C GLU A 96 -16.43 1.30 1.21
N ALA A 97 -17.60 1.04 0.60
CA ALA A 97 -18.15 -0.30 0.49
C ALA A 97 -17.19 -1.22 -0.27
N MET A 98 -16.58 -0.73 -1.34
CA MET A 98 -15.57 -1.48 -2.10
C MET A 98 -14.38 -1.87 -1.23
N LEU A 99 -13.85 -0.92 -0.45
CA LEU A 99 -12.72 -1.18 0.44
C LEU A 99 -13.07 -2.16 1.56
N ARG A 100 -14.28 -2.09 2.11
CA ARG A 100 -14.73 -2.99 3.18
C ARG A 100 -14.95 -4.43 2.71
N GLN A 101 -15.16 -4.65 1.42
CA GLN A 101 -15.29 -6.00 0.86
C GLN A 101 -13.94 -6.70 0.71
N GLN A 102 -12.84 -5.97 0.79
CA GLN A 102 -11.50 -6.53 0.68
C GLN A 102 -11.07 -7.19 2.00
N PRO A 103 -10.13 -8.16 1.95
CA PRO A 103 -9.53 -8.67 3.17
C PRO A 103 -8.93 -7.53 4.00
N PRO A 104 -9.06 -7.56 5.34
CA PRO A 104 -8.50 -6.50 6.17
C PRO A 104 -7.01 -6.32 5.94
N SER A 105 -6.58 -5.08 5.72
CA SER A 105 -5.17 -4.75 5.59
C SER A 105 -4.91 -3.38 6.20
N THR A 106 -3.67 -3.15 6.63
CA THR A 106 -3.25 -1.87 7.20
C THR A 106 -3.51 -0.72 6.23
N ARG A 107 -3.20 -0.88 4.95
CA ARG A 107 -3.39 0.16 3.93
C ARG A 107 -4.86 0.54 3.76
N ILE A 108 -5.74 -0.45 3.71
CA ILE A 108 -7.18 -0.22 3.56
C ILE A 108 -7.73 0.48 4.80
N ASP A 109 -7.37 0.00 5.99
CA ASP A 109 -7.84 0.61 7.24
C ASP A 109 -7.34 2.04 7.40
N LEU A 110 -6.07 2.33 7.06
CA LEU A 110 -5.54 3.70 7.08
C LEU A 110 -6.28 4.60 6.08
N THR A 111 -6.59 4.10 4.90
CA THR A 111 -7.34 4.85 3.89
C THR A 111 -8.75 5.19 4.38
N LEU A 112 -9.47 4.20 4.93
CA LEU A 112 -10.80 4.41 5.49
C LEU A 112 -10.77 5.40 6.67
N ALA A 113 -9.75 5.29 7.53
CA ALA A 113 -9.56 6.18 8.66
C ALA A 113 -9.31 7.63 8.20
N ASP A 114 -8.44 7.82 7.22
CA ASP A 114 -8.12 9.14 6.67
C ASP A 114 -9.35 9.79 6.04
N TRP A 115 -10.14 9.03 5.31
CA TRP A 115 -11.39 9.53 4.72
C TRP A 115 -12.39 9.94 5.79
N ALA A 116 -12.54 9.12 6.83
CA ALA A 116 -13.41 9.44 7.96
C ALA A 116 -12.95 10.72 8.68
N LEU A 117 -11.64 10.87 8.88
CA LEU A 117 -11.08 12.05 9.49
C LEU A 117 -11.34 13.32 8.65
N GLN A 118 -11.20 13.22 7.33
CA GLN A 118 -11.46 14.35 6.43
C GLN A 118 -12.91 14.80 6.45
N ARG A 119 -13.86 13.88 6.59
CA ARG A 119 -15.29 14.23 6.73
C ARG A 119 -15.72 14.48 8.18
N ARG A 120 -14.76 14.51 9.12
CA ARG A 120 -14.96 14.76 10.55
C ARG A 120 -15.80 13.69 11.25
N ASP A 121 -15.78 12.47 10.75
CA ASP A 121 -16.37 11.30 11.41
C ASP A 121 -15.33 10.67 12.32
N TYR A 122 -15.16 11.27 13.50
CA TYR A 122 -14.09 10.89 14.44
C TYR A 122 -14.30 9.50 15.04
N THR A 123 -15.53 9.06 15.20
CA THR A 123 -15.83 7.71 15.70
C THR A 123 -15.34 6.65 14.72
N ALA A 124 -15.66 6.80 13.43
CA ALA A 124 -15.23 5.87 12.40
C ALA A 124 -13.71 5.91 12.21
N ALA A 125 -13.11 7.11 12.22
CA ALA A 125 -11.66 7.27 12.11
C ALA A 125 -10.93 6.58 13.25
N ARG A 126 -11.39 6.79 14.48
CA ARG A 126 -10.81 6.16 15.68
C ARG A 126 -10.85 4.65 15.59
N ALA A 127 -12.00 4.07 15.21
CA ALA A 127 -12.17 2.64 15.09
C ALA A 127 -11.20 2.04 14.06
N ALA A 128 -11.04 2.68 12.90
CA ALA A 128 -10.14 2.21 11.85
C ALA A 128 -8.66 2.30 12.27
N TYR A 129 -8.24 3.39 12.88
CA TYR A 129 -6.87 3.51 13.40
C TYR A 129 -6.58 2.49 14.52
N GLN A 130 -7.55 2.24 15.41
CA GLN A 130 -7.39 1.24 16.45
C GLN A 130 -7.27 -0.18 15.87
N ASN A 131 -7.96 -0.50 14.79
CA ASN A 131 -7.80 -1.78 14.09
C ASN A 131 -6.36 -1.96 13.58
N VAL A 132 -5.76 -0.91 13.05
CA VAL A 132 -4.35 -0.94 12.62
C VAL A 132 -3.45 -1.21 13.81
N LEU A 133 -3.65 -0.53 14.94
CA LEU A 133 -2.83 -0.69 16.14
C LEU A 133 -3.00 -2.06 16.80
N THR A 134 -4.13 -2.73 16.60
CA THR A 134 -4.33 -4.10 17.08
C THR A 134 -3.36 -5.06 16.39
N ARG A 135 -3.08 -4.85 15.09
CA ARG A 135 -2.15 -5.66 14.30
C ARG A 135 -0.72 -5.16 14.41
N GLU A 136 -0.54 -3.84 14.41
CA GLU A 136 0.76 -3.16 14.39
C GLU A 136 0.79 -2.09 15.48
N PRO A 137 1.09 -2.44 16.74
CA PRO A 137 1.00 -1.51 17.87
C PRO A 137 1.88 -0.27 17.77
N THR A 138 2.93 -0.30 16.96
CA THR A 138 3.88 0.81 16.77
C THR A 138 3.73 1.49 15.41
N ASN A 139 2.62 1.26 14.68
CA ASN A 139 2.40 1.91 13.40
C ASN A 139 2.28 3.42 13.58
N ALA A 140 3.26 4.17 13.05
CA ALA A 140 3.35 5.61 13.23
C ALA A 140 2.14 6.35 12.61
N ASP A 141 1.68 5.93 11.43
CA ASP A 141 0.56 6.57 10.75
C ASP A 141 -0.73 6.46 11.57
N ALA A 142 -0.97 5.29 12.18
CA ALA A 142 -2.14 5.07 13.02
C ALA A 142 -2.06 5.88 14.33
N ILE A 143 -0.89 5.93 14.94
CA ILE A 143 -0.66 6.72 16.16
C ILE A 143 -0.87 8.21 15.88
N LEU A 144 -0.28 8.73 14.81
CA LEU A 144 -0.46 10.12 14.39
C LEU A 144 -1.91 10.43 14.04
N GLY A 145 -2.60 9.52 13.34
CA GLY A 145 -4.01 9.64 13.01
C GLY A 145 -4.90 9.72 14.25
N LEU A 146 -4.69 8.85 15.24
CA LEU A 146 -5.41 8.91 16.52
C LEU A 146 -5.11 10.20 17.27
N THR A 147 -3.87 10.67 17.22
CA THR A 147 -3.50 11.95 17.82
C THR A 147 -4.31 13.10 17.21
N GLU A 148 -4.42 13.13 15.88
CA GLU A 148 -5.23 14.13 15.18
C GLU A 148 -6.72 14.04 15.57
N VAL A 149 -7.26 12.83 15.68
CA VAL A 149 -8.63 12.60 16.14
C VAL A 149 -8.83 13.15 17.55
N ASP A 150 -7.91 12.85 18.45
CA ASP A 150 -7.99 13.30 19.84
C ASP A 150 -7.88 14.83 19.95
N ILE A 151 -6.99 15.46 19.18
CA ILE A 151 -6.88 16.93 19.14
C ILE A 151 -8.17 17.55 18.62
N ALA A 152 -8.72 16.99 17.54
CA ALA A 152 -9.96 17.49 16.95
C ALA A 152 -11.16 17.35 17.90
N ALA A 153 -11.15 16.29 18.71
CA ALA A 153 -12.18 16.07 19.74
C ALA A 153 -11.95 16.88 21.03
N GLY A 154 -10.82 17.58 21.14
CA GLY A 154 -10.48 18.38 22.31
C GLY A 154 -9.83 17.60 23.44
N ASP A 155 -9.47 16.34 23.22
CA ASP A 155 -8.83 15.48 24.24
C ASP A 155 -7.31 15.53 24.11
N THR A 156 -6.70 16.57 24.68
CA THR A 156 -5.25 16.77 24.61
C THR A 156 -4.47 15.73 25.44
N ALA A 157 -5.04 15.23 26.52
CA ALA A 157 -4.40 14.20 27.35
C ALA A 157 -4.28 12.88 26.56
N ALA A 158 -5.34 12.46 25.86
CA ALA A 158 -5.31 11.29 25.01
C ALA A 158 -4.32 11.46 23.85
N ALA A 159 -4.26 12.65 23.25
CA ALA A 159 -3.30 12.97 22.19
C ALA A 159 -1.85 12.79 22.63
N ARG A 160 -1.52 13.29 23.83
CA ARG A 160 -0.18 13.11 24.43
C ARG A 160 0.13 11.63 24.68
N SER A 161 -0.84 10.89 25.18
CA SER A 161 -0.70 9.44 25.42
C SER A 161 -0.41 8.70 24.13
N GLN A 162 -1.06 9.05 23.01
CA GLN A 162 -0.78 8.44 21.71
C GLN A 162 0.64 8.77 21.22
N LEU A 163 1.06 10.03 21.32
CA LEU A 163 2.39 10.44 20.89
C LEU A 163 3.50 9.73 21.66
N ALA A 164 3.28 9.41 22.95
CA ALA A 164 4.24 8.66 23.75
C ALA A 164 4.48 7.23 23.25
N LYS A 165 3.59 6.68 22.44
CA LYS A 165 3.72 5.35 21.84
C LYS A 165 4.62 5.32 20.60
N LEU A 166 4.96 6.49 20.05
CA LEU A 166 5.84 6.57 18.87
C LEU A 166 7.26 6.13 19.21
N PRO A 167 7.96 5.48 18.27
CA PRO A 167 9.38 5.20 18.42
C PRO A 167 10.19 6.48 18.69
N ALA A 168 11.31 6.38 19.41
CA ALA A 168 12.11 7.54 19.82
C ALA A 168 12.55 8.43 18.64
N THR A 169 12.85 7.85 17.49
CA THR A 169 13.23 8.58 16.27
C THR A 169 12.10 9.46 15.75
N ASP A 170 10.88 8.96 15.77
CA ASP A 170 9.70 9.71 15.30
C ASP A 170 9.35 10.84 16.29
N ASN A 171 9.51 10.59 17.59
CA ASN A 171 9.32 11.62 18.61
C ASN A 171 10.31 12.77 18.45
N ALA A 172 11.58 12.47 18.13
CA ALA A 172 12.59 13.50 17.90
C ALA A 172 12.25 14.36 16.68
N SER A 173 11.75 13.76 15.60
CA SER A 173 11.33 14.46 14.39
C SER A 173 10.15 15.41 14.67
N LEU A 174 9.16 14.97 15.45
CA LEU A 174 8.01 15.79 15.83
C LEU A 174 8.42 16.96 16.71
N ASN A 175 9.34 16.75 17.65
CA ASN A 175 9.87 17.81 18.51
C ASN A 175 10.63 18.87 17.70
N THR A 176 11.32 18.47 16.64
CA THR A 176 12.03 19.39 15.75
C THR A 176 11.06 20.24 14.94
N GLN A 177 9.93 19.69 14.52
CA GLN A 177 8.91 20.41 13.75
C GLN A 177 8.15 21.46 14.59
N ARG A 178 8.12 21.32 15.92
CA ARG A 178 7.43 22.25 16.83
C ARG A 178 8.27 23.48 17.20
N ARG A 179 9.53 23.51 16.85
CA ARG A 179 10.41 24.64 17.06
C ARG A 179 10.44 25.55 15.85
#